data_d48ad3287846bdc853a325a57d00cb45
#
_entry.id   d48ad3287846bdc853a325a57d00cb45
#
_cell.length_a   1.000
_cell.length_b   1.000
_cell.length_c   1.000
_cell.angle_alpha   90.00
_cell.angle_beta   90.00
_cell.angle_gamma   90.00
#
_symmetry.space_group_name_H-M   'P 1'
#
loop_
_entity.id
_entity.type
_entity.pdbx_description
1 polymer ?
#
loop_
_entity_poly.entity_id
_entity_poly.type
_entity_poly.pdbx_seq_one_letter_code
_entity_poly.pdbx_strand_id
1 'polypeptide(L)'
;LLIVFGAISCRYYTAAAKKIPTKLILYKNRTESFNLGFPFYAKLSSDDAKAVSFQNDVKSINHACSGRKIQAVGNHIGSYKAGLSLFGVIPCGSLTIDVVPETKVMPAGNAVGIYLESDGIMVLGTSDVQGNDGFMYHPAKNIINAGDYLLAINETSVQNIQQVTSLLQKNGSKTVTLKIRRNNKDLQIKLNPIATKDGSYSLGIWLREDTEGIGTMTCVLENNTFAALGHGITDVDTGLLIELNNGGLYQATVNKIVSGQKGTPGELSGIVHLNNNNKIGSVLTNNHWGISGKVSDHAYQYQEEKGISLALKQEIKTGKASIRCQLGKEIRDYEIMIDEVQMNAKDNKDLVIRVTRSEERRVGKEC
;
A
#
# COMPACT_ATOMS: atom_id res chain seq x y z
N LEU A 1 19.14 -44.56 2.86
CA LEU A 1 18.57 -44.06 4.16
C LEU A 1 18.96 -42.62 4.46
N LEU A 2 20.27 -42.23 4.39
CA LEU A 2 20.78 -40.90 4.65
C LEU A 2 20.21 -39.83 3.69
N ILE A 3 20.03 -40.15 2.39
CA ILE A 3 19.47 -39.23 1.39
C ILE A 3 17.98 -38.94 1.68
N VAL A 4 17.22 -39.99 2.06
CA VAL A 4 15.81 -39.87 2.41
C VAL A 4 15.63 -39.07 3.70
N PHE A 5 16.48 -39.29 4.69
CA PHE A 5 16.49 -38.54 5.94
C PHE A 5 16.85 -37.08 5.68
N GLY A 6 17.83 -36.81 4.79
CA GLY A 6 18.19 -35.46 4.37
C GLY A 6 17.05 -34.74 3.64
N ALA A 7 16.34 -35.42 2.76
CA ALA A 7 15.20 -34.84 2.03
C ALA A 7 14.00 -34.54 2.95
N ILE A 8 13.71 -35.43 3.91
CA ILE A 8 12.64 -35.22 4.91
C ILE A 8 13.02 -34.04 5.84
N SER A 9 14.26 -34.02 6.31
CA SER A 9 14.76 -32.93 7.15
C SER A 9 14.74 -31.58 6.43
N CYS A 10 15.11 -31.54 5.14
CA CYS A 10 15.06 -30.34 4.30
C CYS A 10 13.60 -29.86 4.08
N ARG A 11 12.65 -30.76 3.83
CA ARG A 11 11.22 -30.43 3.71
C ARG A 11 10.64 -29.93 5.03
N TYR A 12 10.97 -30.58 6.13
CA TYR A 12 10.55 -30.13 7.46
C TYR A 12 11.13 -28.74 7.77
N TYR A 13 12.42 -28.54 7.48
CA TYR A 13 13.10 -27.26 7.64
C TYR A 13 12.43 -26.16 6.82
N THR A 14 12.19 -26.37 5.52
CA THR A 14 11.57 -25.36 4.66
C THR A 14 10.13 -25.03 5.06
N ALA A 15 9.39 -26.01 5.54
CA ALA A 15 8.03 -25.80 6.06
C ALA A 15 8.02 -25.03 7.39
N ALA A 16 8.96 -25.35 8.29
CA ALA A 16 9.09 -24.66 9.57
C ALA A 16 9.63 -23.22 9.39
N ALA A 17 10.60 -23.02 8.50
CA ALA A 17 11.16 -21.70 8.20
C ALA A 17 10.11 -20.73 7.64
N LYS A 18 9.14 -21.22 6.86
CA LYS A 18 8.03 -20.40 6.37
C LYS A 18 7.11 -19.86 7.47
N LYS A 19 7.09 -20.48 8.64
CA LYS A 19 6.26 -20.09 9.79
C LYS A 19 6.97 -19.13 10.74
N ILE A 20 8.28 -18.92 10.58
CA ILE A 20 9.03 -17.99 11.41
C ILE A 20 8.77 -16.58 10.89
N PRO A 21 8.33 -15.64 11.72
CA PRO A 21 8.20 -14.26 11.30
C PRO A 21 9.58 -13.70 10.96
N THR A 22 9.69 -13.02 9.83
CA THR A 22 10.91 -12.28 9.44
C THR A 22 10.97 -10.93 10.17
N LYS A 23 9.83 -10.48 10.67
CA LYS A 23 9.66 -9.24 11.41
C LYS A 23 8.73 -9.46 12.60
N LEU A 24 9.13 -8.94 13.75
CA LEU A 24 8.34 -8.91 14.98
C LEU A 24 8.16 -7.45 15.40
N ILE A 25 6.94 -7.05 15.73
CA ILE A 25 6.67 -5.72 16.25
C ILE A 25 6.35 -5.87 17.75
N LEU A 26 6.94 -5.04 18.59
CA LEU A 26 6.68 -5.02 20.03
C LEU A 26 6.20 -3.63 20.43
N TYR A 27 5.21 -3.56 21.31
CA TYR A 27 4.91 -2.31 22.00
C TYR A 27 5.91 -2.06 23.11
N LYS A 28 6.35 -0.81 23.24
CA LYS A 28 7.27 -0.41 24.30
C LYS A 28 6.68 -0.76 25.69
N ASN A 29 7.50 -1.39 26.55
CA ASN A 29 7.16 -1.79 27.91
C ASN A 29 5.99 -2.79 28.04
N ARG A 30 5.57 -3.43 26.93
CA ARG A 30 4.56 -4.47 26.91
C ARG A 30 5.20 -5.82 26.61
N THR A 31 4.74 -6.85 27.33
CA THR A 31 5.18 -8.23 27.10
C THR A 31 4.37 -8.83 25.96
N GLU A 32 5.04 -9.19 24.89
CA GLU A 32 4.44 -9.86 23.73
C GLU A 32 4.89 -11.31 23.64
N SER A 33 3.98 -12.19 23.23
CA SER A 33 4.28 -13.60 23.06
C SER A 33 4.34 -13.97 21.60
N PHE A 34 5.37 -14.70 21.19
CA PHE A 34 5.49 -15.23 19.84
C PHE A 34 6.04 -16.66 19.83
N ASN A 35 5.90 -17.34 18.69
CA ASN A 35 6.35 -18.72 18.53
C ASN A 35 7.50 -18.75 17.53
N LEU A 36 8.66 -19.18 17.98
CA LEU A 36 9.81 -19.40 17.08
C LEU A 36 9.88 -20.86 16.58
N GLY A 37 9.34 -21.80 17.36
CA GLY A 37 9.37 -23.23 17.05
C GLY A 37 10.78 -23.84 17.17
N PHE A 38 10.83 -25.11 17.66
CA PHE A 38 12.07 -25.89 17.60
C PHE A 38 12.32 -26.33 16.14
N PRO A 39 13.56 -26.32 15.60
CA PRO A 39 14.85 -26.14 16.29
C PRO A 39 15.46 -24.72 16.16
N PHE A 40 14.66 -23.68 16.02
CA PHE A 40 15.14 -22.31 15.82
C PHE A 40 15.46 -21.60 17.12
N TYR A 41 16.53 -20.81 17.09
CA TYR A 41 16.99 -19.96 18.18
C TYR A 41 17.16 -18.54 17.64
N ALA A 42 16.70 -17.54 18.39
CA ALA A 42 16.97 -16.13 18.13
C ALA A 42 17.94 -15.61 19.20
N LYS A 43 18.94 -14.85 18.75
CA LYS A 43 19.97 -14.26 19.63
C LYS A 43 20.16 -12.79 19.27
N LEU A 44 20.01 -11.90 20.24
CA LEU A 44 20.31 -10.49 20.13
C LEU A 44 21.83 -10.24 20.29
N SER A 45 22.30 -9.13 19.71
CA SER A 45 23.64 -8.58 20.04
C SER A 45 23.65 -8.09 21.48
N SER A 46 24.83 -7.90 22.07
CA SER A 46 24.97 -7.38 23.44
C SER A 46 24.38 -5.98 23.61
N ASP A 47 24.44 -5.15 22.57
CA ASP A 47 23.90 -3.80 22.60
C ASP A 47 22.37 -3.78 22.43
N ASP A 48 21.83 -4.61 21.53
CA ASP A 48 20.38 -4.74 21.30
C ASP A 48 19.68 -5.40 22.49
N ALA A 49 20.37 -6.22 23.27
CA ALA A 49 19.82 -6.88 24.46
C ALA A 49 19.45 -5.93 25.61
N LYS A 50 19.93 -4.70 25.59
CA LYS A 50 19.49 -3.64 26.52
C LYS A 50 18.14 -3.08 26.12
N ALA A 51 17.84 -3.09 24.84
CA ALA A 51 16.64 -2.53 24.27
C ALA A 51 15.50 -3.55 24.13
N VAL A 52 15.84 -4.83 23.94
CA VAL A 52 14.88 -5.92 23.81
C VAL A 52 15.33 -7.07 24.72
N SER A 53 14.42 -7.61 25.53
CA SER A 53 14.68 -8.78 26.35
C SER A 53 13.76 -9.94 25.99
N PHE A 54 14.30 -11.16 26.00
CA PHE A 54 13.52 -12.39 25.86
C PHE A 54 13.35 -13.10 27.20
N GLN A 55 12.17 -13.60 27.46
CA GLN A 55 11.86 -14.42 28.61
C GLN A 55 11.30 -15.77 28.16
N ASN A 56 11.83 -16.84 28.66
CA ASN A 56 11.35 -18.21 28.41
C ASN A 56 10.85 -18.84 29.72
N ASP A 57 9.88 -19.75 29.62
CA ASP A 57 9.32 -20.47 30.75
C ASP A 57 10.36 -21.32 31.54
N VAL A 58 11.55 -21.54 31.01
CA VAL A 58 12.52 -22.52 31.56
C VAL A 58 13.82 -21.92 32.09
N LYS A 59 14.29 -20.79 31.66
CA LYS A 59 15.39 -20.00 32.24
C LYS A 59 15.60 -18.71 31.44
N SER A 60 15.70 -17.62 32.17
CA SER A 60 16.02 -16.31 31.56
C SER A 60 17.45 -16.31 30.98
N ILE A 61 17.53 -16.45 29.68
CA ILE A 61 18.77 -16.17 28.95
C ILE A 61 18.50 -14.84 28.23
N ASN A 62 18.99 -13.74 28.80
CA ASN A 62 18.69 -12.37 28.36
C ASN A 62 19.00 -12.06 26.87
N HIS A 63 19.71 -12.94 26.16
CA HIS A 63 20.21 -12.71 24.80
C HIS A 63 19.79 -13.75 23.77
N ALA A 64 19.22 -14.90 24.17
CA ALA A 64 18.81 -15.95 23.23
C ALA A 64 17.54 -16.67 23.71
N CYS A 65 16.70 -17.05 22.76
CA CYS A 65 15.44 -17.72 23.03
C CYS A 65 15.15 -18.82 22.01
N SER A 66 14.43 -19.83 22.45
CA SER A 66 13.88 -20.92 21.63
C SER A 66 12.61 -21.45 22.27
N GLY A 67 11.68 -21.93 21.48
CA GLY A 67 10.47 -22.57 22.01
C GLY A 67 9.17 -22.16 21.36
N ARG A 68 8.08 -22.75 21.81
CA ARG A 68 6.73 -22.52 21.28
C ARG A 68 6.08 -21.25 21.81
N LYS A 69 6.52 -20.75 22.95
CA LYS A 69 5.97 -19.53 23.54
C LYS A 69 7.12 -18.74 24.14
N ILE A 70 7.58 -17.76 23.41
CA ILE A 70 8.62 -16.84 23.82
C ILE A 70 7.94 -15.53 24.17
N GLN A 71 8.31 -14.96 25.31
CA GLN A 71 7.91 -13.62 25.69
C GLN A 71 9.03 -12.65 25.33
N ALA A 72 8.68 -11.54 24.71
CA ALA A 72 9.61 -10.47 24.41
C ALA A 72 9.08 -9.16 24.98
N VAL A 73 9.99 -8.35 25.51
CA VAL A 73 9.71 -7.01 26.00
C VAL A 73 10.62 -6.02 25.28
N GLY A 74 10.03 -5.01 24.66
CA GLY A 74 10.75 -3.90 24.08
C GLY A 74 10.88 -2.76 25.10
N ASN A 75 12.10 -2.39 25.51
CA ASN A 75 12.33 -1.34 26.48
C ASN A 75 12.58 0.03 25.82
N HIS A 76 13.22 0.04 24.66
CA HIS A 76 13.54 1.25 23.91
C HIS A 76 12.99 1.18 22.50
N ILE A 77 12.36 2.29 22.06
CA ILE A 77 11.84 2.44 20.68
C ILE A 77 13.02 2.37 19.70
N GLY A 78 12.85 1.59 18.62
CA GLY A 78 13.87 1.41 17.59
C GLY A 78 13.70 0.12 16.82
N SER A 79 14.59 -0.12 15.87
CA SER A 79 14.66 -1.35 15.07
C SER A 79 15.91 -2.12 15.42
N TYR A 80 15.74 -3.38 15.82
CA TYR A 80 16.78 -4.26 16.34
C TYR A 80 16.84 -5.53 15.51
N LYS A 81 18.00 -6.22 15.53
CA LYS A 81 18.17 -7.47 14.80
C LYS A 81 18.57 -8.60 15.74
N ALA A 82 17.82 -9.69 15.68
CA ALA A 82 18.21 -10.96 16.31
C ALA A 82 18.70 -11.92 15.23
N GLY A 83 19.89 -12.46 15.39
CA GLY A 83 20.40 -13.54 14.55
C GLY A 83 19.59 -14.82 14.78
N LEU A 84 19.14 -15.46 13.72
CA LEU A 84 18.47 -16.76 13.77
C LEU A 84 19.47 -17.88 13.50
N SER A 85 19.40 -18.94 14.30
CA SER A 85 20.21 -20.14 14.13
C SER A 85 19.39 -21.41 14.36
N LEU A 86 19.78 -22.49 13.69
CA LEU A 86 19.29 -23.84 13.92
C LEU A 86 20.10 -24.47 15.05
N PHE A 87 19.41 -25.11 16.00
CA PHE A 87 20.03 -25.74 17.16
C PHE A 87 20.98 -24.82 17.94
N GLY A 88 20.83 -23.49 17.76
CA GLY A 88 21.69 -22.49 18.38
C GLY A 88 23.10 -22.34 17.76
N VAL A 89 23.43 -23.10 16.70
CA VAL A 89 24.78 -23.22 16.13
C VAL A 89 24.84 -22.82 14.65
N ILE A 90 23.89 -23.26 13.84
CA ILE A 90 23.93 -23.05 12.39
C ILE A 90 23.17 -21.78 12.04
N PRO A 91 23.83 -20.70 11.59
CA PRO A 91 23.13 -19.49 11.16
C PRO A 91 22.14 -19.76 10.03
N CYS A 92 20.91 -19.23 10.12
CA CYS A 92 19.88 -19.46 9.12
C CYS A 92 19.08 -18.19 8.73
N GLY A 93 19.47 -17.02 9.23
CA GLY A 93 18.84 -15.74 8.90
C GLY A 93 18.85 -14.74 10.04
N SER A 94 17.93 -13.78 9.97
CA SER A 94 17.73 -12.78 11.01
C SER A 94 16.25 -12.45 11.17
N LEU A 95 15.88 -12.08 12.40
CA LEU A 95 14.57 -11.54 12.79
C LEU A 95 14.73 -10.05 13.06
N THR A 96 14.00 -9.21 12.33
CA THR A 96 13.93 -7.78 12.66
C THR A 96 12.88 -7.58 13.76
N ILE A 97 13.23 -6.81 14.78
CA ILE A 97 12.36 -6.51 15.93
C ILE A 97 12.19 -4.99 15.99
N ASP A 98 10.99 -4.51 15.68
CA ASP A 98 10.65 -3.10 15.80
C ASP A 98 9.90 -2.86 17.11
N VAL A 99 10.47 -2.06 17.97
CA VAL A 99 9.82 -1.57 19.19
C VAL A 99 9.18 -0.23 18.91
N VAL A 100 7.86 -0.16 19.04
CA VAL A 100 7.04 1.01 18.73
C VAL A 100 6.23 1.47 19.94
N PRO A 101 5.80 2.73 20.02
CA PRO A 101 4.85 3.15 21.06
C PRO A 101 3.51 2.45 20.85
N GLU A 102 2.79 2.19 21.95
CA GLU A 102 1.40 1.74 21.85
C GLU A 102 0.58 2.82 21.13
N THR A 103 -0.19 2.39 20.13
CA THR A 103 -0.97 3.29 19.29
C THR A 103 -2.45 2.97 19.44
N LYS A 104 -3.24 4.00 19.71
CA LYS A 104 -4.69 3.92 19.66
C LYS A 104 -5.20 4.48 18.34
N VAL A 105 -6.23 3.91 17.81
CA VAL A 105 -6.90 4.35 16.59
C VAL A 105 -8.40 4.41 16.80
N MET A 106 -9.04 5.38 16.18
CA MET A 106 -10.50 5.43 16.07
C MET A 106 -10.89 4.73 14.76
N PRO A 107 -11.58 3.57 14.80
CA PRO A 107 -12.04 2.90 13.61
C PRO A 107 -13.04 3.78 12.84
N ALA A 108 -12.85 3.94 11.54
CA ALA A 108 -13.67 4.82 10.70
C ALA A 108 -14.72 4.03 9.89
N GLY A 109 -14.37 3.50 8.75
CA GLY A 109 -15.29 2.75 7.87
C GLY A 109 -16.05 3.63 6.88
N ASN A 110 -15.80 4.94 6.85
CA ASN A 110 -16.48 5.89 5.96
C ASN A 110 -16.05 5.70 4.51
N ALA A 111 -17.00 5.77 3.59
CA ALA A 111 -16.69 5.99 2.19
C ALA A 111 -16.18 7.42 2.00
N VAL A 112 -15.05 7.55 1.32
CA VAL A 112 -14.38 8.82 1.05
C VAL A 112 -14.00 8.93 -0.42
N GLY A 113 -14.08 10.14 -0.96
CA GLY A 113 -13.54 10.47 -2.25
C GLY A 113 -12.05 10.77 -2.13
N ILE A 114 -11.28 10.25 -3.05
CA ILE A 114 -9.84 10.40 -3.11
C ILE A 114 -9.49 11.04 -4.43
N TYR A 115 -8.68 12.07 -4.40
CA TYR A 115 -8.15 12.76 -5.56
C TYR A 115 -6.63 12.85 -5.43
N LEU A 116 -5.91 12.34 -6.40
CA LEU A 116 -4.44 12.34 -6.43
C LEU A 116 -3.94 13.08 -7.66
N GLU A 117 -3.00 13.99 -7.45
CA GLU A 117 -2.22 14.66 -8.47
C GLU A 117 -0.80 14.12 -8.43
N SER A 118 -0.28 13.72 -9.59
CA SER A 118 1.11 13.32 -9.74
C SER A 118 2.01 14.54 -10.02
N ASP A 119 3.31 14.39 -9.74
CA ASP A 119 4.30 15.37 -10.17
C ASP A 119 4.65 15.16 -11.64
N GLY A 120 3.92 15.87 -12.52
CA GLY A 120 3.91 15.69 -13.96
C GLY A 120 2.73 14.84 -14.44
N ILE A 121 2.62 14.67 -15.74
CA ILE A 121 1.51 13.99 -16.41
C ILE A 121 1.93 12.56 -16.71
N MET A 122 1.20 11.58 -16.20
CA MET A 122 1.53 10.17 -16.38
C MET A 122 1.34 9.72 -17.83
N VAL A 123 2.32 9.02 -18.36
CA VAL A 123 2.24 8.37 -19.67
C VAL A 123 1.63 6.98 -19.52
N LEU A 124 0.50 6.74 -20.18
CA LEU A 124 -0.16 5.44 -20.22
C LEU A 124 0.43 4.53 -21.31
N GLY A 125 0.98 5.13 -22.36
CA GLY A 125 1.56 4.40 -23.47
C GLY A 125 1.77 5.30 -24.70
N THR A 126 2.12 4.66 -25.80
CA THR A 126 2.32 5.34 -27.10
C THR A 126 1.38 4.78 -28.16
N SER A 127 1.06 5.60 -29.13
CA SER A 127 0.23 5.26 -30.30
C SER A 127 0.82 5.75 -31.60
N ASP A 128 0.33 5.20 -32.68
CA ASP A 128 0.61 5.69 -34.01
C ASP A 128 -0.16 6.99 -34.28
N VAL A 129 0.43 7.88 -35.10
CA VAL A 129 -0.15 9.18 -35.49
C VAL A 129 -0.29 9.22 -36.98
N GLN A 130 -1.51 9.46 -37.50
CA GLN A 130 -1.71 9.70 -38.91
C GLN A 130 -1.37 11.16 -39.26
N GLY A 131 -0.35 11.34 -40.09
CA GLY A 131 0.04 12.65 -40.57
C GLY A 131 -0.98 13.28 -41.54
N ASN A 132 -0.89 14.59 -41.73
CA ASN A 132 -1.68 15.34 -42.71
C ASN A 132 -1.40 14.92 -44.18
N ASP A 133 -0.26 14.29 -44.40
CA ASP A 133 0.14 13.66 -45.67
C ASP A 133 -0.47 12.26 -45.87
N GLY A 134 -1.18 11.73 -44.89
CA GLY A 134 -1.85 10.41 -44.89
C GLY A 134 -0.99 9.25 -44.45
N PHE A 135 0.31 9.45 -44.19
CA PHE A 135 1.20 8.40 -43.67
C PHE A 135 1.03 8.18 -42.18
N MET A 136 1.40 6.98 -41.72
CA MET A 136 1.42 6.62 -40.30
C MET A 136 2.82 6.81 -39.72
N TYR A 137 2.91 7.51 -38.61
CA TYR A 137 4.15 7.85 -37.91
C TYR A 137 4.15 7.26 -36.49
N HIS A 138 5.33 6.99 -35.96
CA HIS A 138 5.53 6.39 -34.61
C HIS A 138 6.52 7.23 -33.79
N PRO A 139 6.23 8.53 -33.53
CA PRO A 139 7.23 9.45 -33.00
C PRO A 139 7.76 9.09 -31.61
N ALA A 140 6.96 8.48 -30.74
CA ALA A 140 7.32 8.14 -29.36
C ALA A 140 7.66 6.65 -29.15
N LYS A 141 7.46 5.80 -30.18
CA LYS A 141 7.61 4.35 -30.06
C LYS A 141 9.02 3.93 -29.66
N ASN A 142 9.15 3.06 -28.64
CA ASN A 142 10.40 2.58 -28.07
C ASN A 142 11.29 3.69 -27.44
N ILE A 143 10.78 4.90 -27.31
CA ILE A 143 11.49 6.04 -26.72
C ILE A 143 10.81 6.43 -25.41
N ILE A 144 9.49 6.58 -25.43
CA ILE A 144 8.65 6.87 -24.26
C ILE A 144 7.99 5.57 -23.82
N ASN A 145 7.90 5.35 -22.50
CA ASN A 145 7.35 4.14 -21.91
C ASN A 145 6.11 4.46 -21.08
N ALA A 146 5.21 3.50 -20.94
CA ALA A 146 4.16 3.56 -19.94
C ALA A 146 4.80 3.66 -18.53
N GLY A 147 4.27 4.54 -17.69
CA GLY A 147 4.81 4.86 -16.37
C GLY A 147 5.87 5.96 -16.35
N ASP A 148 6.26 6.53 -17.51
CA ASP A 148 6.99 7.81 -17.51
C ASP A 148 6.07 8.93 -17.01
N TYR A 149 6.64 9.99 -16.43
CA TYR A 149 5.93 11.23 -16.10
C TYR A 149 6.49 12.37 -16.93
N LEU A 150 5.64 13.02 -17.71
CA LEU A 150 5.99 14.20 -18.50
C LEU A 150 6.01 15.42 -17.58
N LEU A 151 7.17 16.00 -17.36
CA LEU A 151 7.39 17.14 -16.46
C LEU A 151 7.44 18.48 -17.18
N ALA A 152 8.03 18.53 -18.38
CA ALA A 152 8.17 19.76 -19.14
C ALA A 152 8.34 19.51 -20.64
N ILE A 153 7.99 20.51 -21.44
CA ILE A 153 8.24 20.60 -22.89
C ILE A 153 9.01 21.89 -23.15
N ASN A 154 10.18 21.79 -23.79
CA ASN A 154 11.07 22.95 -24.07
C ASN A 154 11.25 23.84 -22.82
N GLU A 155 11.63 23.22 -21.69
CA GLU A 155 11.85 23.87 -20.37
C GLU A 155 10.59 24.47 -19.72
N THR A 156 9.44 24.46 -20.38
CA THR A 156 8.17 24.89 -19.80
C THR A 156 7.52 23.72 -19.09
N SER A 157 7.34 23.83 -17.76
CA SER A 157 6.65 22.81 -16.96
C SER A 157 5.21 22.62 -17.41
N VAL A 158 4.76 21.36 -17.39
CA VAL A 158 3.38 20.97 -17.74
C VAL A 158 2.74 20.22 -16.57
N GLN A 159 1.48 20.57 -16.28
CA GLN A 159 0.68 19.97 -15.22
C GLN A 159 -0.63 19.38 -15.73
N ASN A 160 -1.02 19.71 -16.96
CA ASN A 160 -2.24 19.20 -17.58
C ASN A 160 -2.08 19.03 -19.10
N ILE A 161 -2.95 18.20 -19.69
CA ILE A 161 -2.95 17.86 -21.12
C ILE A 161 -3.19 19.10 -21.98
N GLN A 162 -3.98 20.05 -21.49
CA GLN A 162 -4.25 21.29 -22.24
C GLN A 162 -2.98 22.12 -22.44
N GLN A 163 -2.10 22.20 -21.43
CA GLN A 163 -0.80 22.86 -21.55
C GLN A 163 0.09 22.12 -22.57
N VAL A 164 0.12 20.78 -22.54
CA VAL A 164 0.86 19.97 -23.52
C VAL A 164 0.39 20.29 -24.94
N THR A 165 -0.91 20.22 -25.18
CA THR A 165 -1.50 20.50 -26.50
C THR A 165 -1.18 21.91 -26.97
N SER A 166 -1.30 22.91 -26.09
CA SER A 166 -1.00 24.30 -26.41
C SER A 166 0.47 24.52 -26.75
N LEU A 167 1.39 23.89 -26.03
CA LEU A 167 2.83 23.98 -26.29
C LEU A 167 3.21 23.30 -27.62
N LEU A 168 2.63 22.14 -27.92
CA LEU A 168 2.84 21.47 -29.20
C LEU A 168 2.31 22.29 -30.36
N GLN A 169 1.12 22.87 -30.21
CA GLN A 169 0.52 23.75 -31.24
C GLN A 169 1.40 24.99 -31.52
N LYS A 170 1.92 25.62 -30.45
CA LYS A 170 2.83 26.77 -30.58
C LYS A 170 4.16 26.40 -31.23
N ASN A 171 4.66 25.20 -30.95
CA ASN A 171 5.95 24.73 -31.48
C ASN A 171 5.88 24.28 -32.96
N GLY A 172 4.72 23.81 -33.39
CA GLY A 172 4.50 23.23 -34.71
C GLY A 172 5.29 21.92 -34.88
N SER A 173 5.78 21.70 -36.11
CA SER A 173 6.56 20.49 -36.45
C SER A 173 8.03 20.53 -35.99
N LYS A 174 8.46 21.60 -35.30
CA LYS A 174 9.84 21.67 -34.80
C LYS A 174 10.07 20.65 -33.71
N THR A 175 11.28 20.11 -33.61
CA THR A 175 11.70 19.21 -32.55
C THR A 175 11.41 19.82 -31.17
N VAL A 176 10.79 19.06 -30.30
CA VAL A 176 10.58 19.40 -28.89
C VAL A 176 11.51 18.58 -28.00
N THR A 177 11.95 19.19 -26.91
CA THR A 177 12.69 18.49 -25.84
C THR A 177 11.72 18.23 -24.73
N LEU A 178 11.42 16.96 -24.44
CA LEU A 178 10.61 16.52 -23.33
C LEU A 178 11.51 16.28 -22.12
N LYS A 179 11.17 16.83 -20.97
CA LYS A 179 11.71 16.41 -19.69
C LYS A 179 10.73 15.39 -19.10
N ILE A 180 11.21 14.17 -18.92
CA ILE A 180 10.42 13.10 -18.32
C ILE A 180 11.11 12.55 -17.07
N ARG A 181 10.31 11.96 -16.15
CA ARG A 181 10.82 11.12 -15.05
C ARG A 181 10.53 9.67 -15.38
N ARG A 182 11.57 8.84 -15.28
CA ARG A 182 11.51 7.38 -15.45
C ARG A 182 12.30 6.72 -14.33
N ASN A 183 11.66 5.85 -13.53
CA ASN A 183 12.31 5.16 -12.41
C ASN A 183 13.06 6.14 -11.47
N ASN A 184 12.41 7.23 -11.08
CA ASN A 184 12.95 8.31 -10.22
C ASN A 184 14.18 9.04 -10.83
N LYS A 185 14.38 8.98 -12.15
CA LYS A 185 15.45 9.70 -12.85
C LYS A 185 14.87 10.62 -13.90
N ASP A 186 15.28 11.88 -13.88
CA ASP A 186 14.92 12.85 -14.89
C ASP A 186 15.74 12.61 -16.17
N LEU A 187 15.07 12.55 -17.32
CA LEU A 187 15.65 12.34 -18.64
C LEU A 187 15.19 13.45 -19.58
N GLN A 188 16.04 13.80 -20.53
CA GLN A 188 15.66 14.69 -21.63
C GLN A 188 15.60 13.91 -22.95
N ILE A 189 14.47 14.00 -23.63
CA ILE A 189 14.18 13.26 -24.84
C ILE A 189 13.74 14.24 -25.93
N LYS A 190 14.32 14.11 -27.12
CA LYS A 190 13.92 14.93 -28.28
C LYS A 190 12.98 14.14 -29.18
N LEU A 191 11.82 14.72 -29.49
CA LEU A 191 10.83 14.16 -30.41
C LEU A 191 10.37 15.20 -31.39
N ASN A 192 9.90 14.72 -32.56
CA ASN A 192 9.30 15.56 -33.57
C ASN A 192 7.78 15.39 -33.55
N PRO A 193 7.01 16.45 -33.23
CA PRO A 193 5.56 16.40 -33.35
C PRO A 193 5.12 16.19 -34.78
N ILE A 194 4.08 15.39 -34.96
CA ILE A 194 3.49 15.10 -36.27
C ILE A 194 2.27 16.02 -36.51
N ALA A 195 2.25 16.74 -37.57
CA ALA A 195 1.06 17.51 -38.00
C ALA A 195 -0.04 16.54 -38.43
N THR A 196 -1.21 16.63 -37.84
CA THR A 196 -2.37 15.78 -38.12
C THR A 196 -3.36 16.45 -39.08
N LYS A 197 -4.32 15.69 -39.61
CA LYS A 197 -5.28 16.22 -40.62
C LYS A 197 -6.19 17.33 -40.10
N ASP A 198 -6.45 17.35 -38.79
CA ASP A 198 -7.26 18.38 -38.12
C ASP A 198 -6.48 19.66 -37.81
N GLY A 199 -5.21 19.73 -38.21
CA GLY A 199 -4.33 20.88 -38.01
C GLY A 199 -3.69 20.94 -36.63
N SER A 200 -3.83 19.89 -35.81
CA SER A 200 -3.14 19.74 -34.54
C SER A 200 -1.76 19.11 -34.68
N TYR A 201 -1.01 19.08 -33.58
CA TYR A 201 0.29 18.41 -33.50
C TYR A 201 0.29 17.37 -32.41
N SER A 202 0.74 16.14 -32.72
CA SER A 202 0.73 15.01 -31.79
C SER A 202 2.10 14.35 -31.67
N LEU A 203 2.41 13.87 -30.47
CA LEU A 203 3.57 13.05 -30.21
C LEU A 203 3.23 11.54 -30.15
N GLY A 204 1.95 11.18 -30.30
CA GLY A 204 1.51 9.79 -30.19
C GLY A 204 1.72 9.23 -28.77
N ILE A 205 1.41 10.02 -27.73
CA ILE A 205 1.54 9.66 -26.32
C ILE A 205 0.16 9.76 -25.68
N TRP A 206 -0.25 8.72 -24.95
CA TRP A 206 -1.44 8.73 -24.11
C TRP A 206 -1.07 9.23 -22.72
N LEU A 207 -1.80 10.22 -22.23
CA LEU A 207 -1.50 10.95 -21.00
C LEU A 207 -2.68 10.89 -20.02
N ARG A 208 -2.37 10.89 -18.71
CA ARG A 208 -3.32 11.01 -17.59
C ARG A 208 -2.81 12.05 -16.59
N GLU A 209 -3.64 13.02 -16.26
CA GLU A 209 -3.28 14.15 -15.38
C GLU A 209 -3.44 13.79 -13.90
N ASP A 210 -4.57 13.19 -13.57
CA ASP A 210 -5.01 12.93 -12.19
C ASP A 210 -5.72 11.59 -12.07
N THR A 211 -5.96 11.19 -10.86
CA THR A 211 -6.73 10.00 -10.54
C THR A 211 -7.70 10.29 -9.41
N GLU A 212 -8.94 9.97 -9.63
CA GLU A 212 -9.98 10.02 -8.61
C GLU A 212 -10.65 8.67 -8.40
N GLY A 213 -11.16 8.46 -7.20
CA GLY A 213 -11.88 7.23 -6.87
C GLY A 213 -12.57 7.31 -5.53
N ILE A 214 -13.35 6.28 -5.23
CA ILE A 214 -13.98 6.10 -3.93
C ILE A 214 -13.25 4.99 -3.19
N GLY A 215 -12.97 5.24 -1.91
CA GLY A 215 -12.34 4.28 -1.03
C GLY A 215 -12.95 4.29 0.36
N THR A 216 -12.42 3.47 1.25
CA THR A 216 -12.86 3.42 2.64
C THR A 216 -11.75 3.91 3.56
N MET A 217 -12.07 4.87 4.42
CA MET A 217 -11.19 5.29 5.50
C MET A 217 -11.14 4.19 6.56
N THR A 218 -9.96 3.68 6.86
CA THR A 218 -9.77 2.58 7.81
C THR A 218 -9.82 3.07 9.25
N CYS A 219 -9.02 4.08 9.57
CA CYS A 219 -8.93 4.63 10.93
C CYS A 219 -8.35 6.05 10.96
N VAL A 220 -8.54 6.71 12.10
CA VAL A 220 -7.90 7.99 12.43
C VAL A 220 -7.13 7.83 13.73
N LEU A 221 -5.89 8.34 13.78
CA LEU A 221 -5.01 8.34 14.92
C LEU A 221 -5.20 9.61 15.77
N GLU A 222 -4.71 9.61 17.01
CA GLU A 222 -4.78 10.75 17.95
C GLU A 222 -4.29 12.08 17.38
N ASN A 223 -3.31 12.04 16.48
CA ASN A 223 -2.74 13.22 15.83
C ASN A 223 -3.47 13.63 14.55
N ASN A 224 -4.72 13.18 14.36
CA ASN A 224 -5.53 13.39 13.16
C ASN A 224 -4.90 12.85 11.85
N THR A 225 -3.96 11.91 11.96
CA THR A 225 -3.50 11.15 10.79
C THR A 225 -4.53 10.08 10.48
N PHE A 226 -4.95 9.98 9.22
CA PHE A 226 -5.78 8.87 8.76
C PHE A 226 -4.97 7.81 8.02
N ALA A 227 -5.49 6.58 8.02
CA ALA A 227 -5.10 5.53 7.10
C ALA A 227 -6.35 5.05 6.34
N ALA A 228 -6.19 4.75 5.06
CA ALA A 228 -7.29 4.29 4.22
C ALA A 228 -6.83 3.25 3.18
N LEU A 229 -7.78 2.48 2.66
CA LEU A 229 -7.70 1.45 1.64
C LEU A 229 -7.08 0.13 2.15
N GLY A 230 -5.82 0.07 2.48
CA GLY A 230 -5.06 -1.17 2.74
C GLY A 230 -4.28 -1.67 1.51
N HIS A 231 -4.33 -0.94 0.41
CA HIS A 231 -3.51 -1.11 -0.80
C HIS A 231 -3.24 0.25 -1.42
N GLY A 232 -2.17 0.37 -2.18
CA GLY A 232 -1.86 1.60 -2.90
C GLY A 232 -2.83 1.86 -4.04
N ILE A 233 -2.96 3.11 -4.42
CA ILE A 233 -3.69 3.52 -5.61
C ILE A 233 -2.77 3.36 -6.80
N THR A 234 -3.17 2.51 -7.72
CA THR A 234 -2.47 2.22 -8.97
C THR A 234 -3.28 2.72 -10.15
N ASP A 235 -2.58 3.08 -11.20
CA ASP A 235 -3.21 3.40 -12.48
C ASP A 235 -3.80 2.13 -13.10
N VAL A 236 -5.03 2.20 -13.61
CA VAL A 236 -5.78 1.03 -14.11
C VAL A 236 -5.23 0.47 -15.42
N ASP A 237 -4.58 1.30 -16.24
CA ASP A 237 -4.06 0.90 -17.55
C ASP A 237 -2.64 0.33 -17.44
N THR A 238 -1.81 0.93 -16.59
CA THR A 238 -0.41 0.53 -16.41
C THR A 238 -0.19 -0.43 -15.24
N GLY A 239 -1.11 -0.45 -14.26
CA GLY A 239 -0.96 -1.20 -13.02
C GLY A 239 0.13 -0.64 -12.07
N LEU A 240 0.73 0.50 -12.41
CA LEU A 240 1.79 1.11 -11.63
C LEU A 240 1.23 1.97 -10.49
N LEU A 241 1.94 1.98 -9.36
CA LEU A 241 1.60 2.85 -8.24
C LEU A 241 1.74 4.31 -8.68
N ILE A 242 0.71 5.14 -8.39
CA ILE A 242 0.72 6.56 -8.74
C ILE A 242 1.69 7.30 -7.81
N GLU A 243 2.65 8.01 -8.40
CA GLU A 243 3.53 8.92 -7.66
C GLU A 243 2.72 10.13 -7.19
N LEU A 244 2.71 10.36 -5.88
CA LEU A 244 1.91 11.42 -5.27
C LEU A 244 2.74 12.71 -5.14
N ASN A 245 2.26 13.79 -5.75
CA ASN A 245 2.71 15.15 -5.48
C ASN A 245 1.75 15.86 -4.50
N ASN A 246 0.46 15.79 -4.77
CA ASN A 246 -0.60 16.37 -3.97
C ASN A 246 -1.80 15.43 -3.93
N GLY A 247 -2.57 15.49 -2.85
CA GLY A 247 -3.77 14.68 -2.76
C GLY A 247 -4.80 15.25 -1.80
N GLY A 248 -6.04 15.05 -2.14
CA GLY A 248 -7.18 15.46 -1.35
C GLY A 248 -8.07 14.29 -0.94
N LEU A 249 -8.58 14.37 0.27
CA LEU A 249 -9.64 13.52 0.75
C LEU A 249 -10.93 14.33 0.79
N TYR A 250 -12.00 13.80 0.22
CA TYR A 250 -13.26 14.49 0.01
C TYR A 250 -14.45 13.68 0.50
N GLN A 251 -15.58 14.33 0.70
CA GLN A 251 -16.85 13.64 0.87
C GLN A 251 -17.24 12.91 -0.42
N ALA A 252 -17.80 11.72 -0.26
CA ALA A 252 -18.31 10.93 -1.37
C ALA A 252 -19.72 10.42 -1.09
N THR A 253 -20.50 10.25 -2.15
CA THR A 253 -21.81 9.61 -2.10
C THR A 253 -21.73 8.29 -2.85
N VAL A 254 -21.94 7.18 -2.14
CA VAL A 254 -22.01 5.84 -2.76
C VAL A 254 -23.41 5.67 -3.38
N ASN A 255 -23.46 5.52 -4.70
CA ASN A 255 -24.70 5.37 -5.46
C ASN A 255 -24.98 3.91 -5.82
N LYS A 256 -23.92 3.11 -6.03
CA LYS A 256 -24.05 1.72 -6.47
C LYS A 256 -22.96 0.86 -5.84
N ILE A 257 -23.32 -0.38 -5.54
CA ILE A 257 -22.41 -1.42 -5.10
C ILE A 257 -22.39 -2.48 -6.19
N VAL A 258 -21.22 -2.71 -6.77
CA VAL A 258 -21.00 -3.79 -7.73
C VAL A 258 -20.51 -5.01 -6.95
N SER A 259 -21.33 -6.07 -6.93
CA SER A 259 -20.95 -7.28 -6.20
C SER A 259 -19.79 -8.00 -6.87
N GLY A 260 -18.78 -8.37 -6.11
CA GLY A 260 -17.67 -9.15 -6.59
C GLY A 260 -18.06 -10.57 -7.01
N GLN A 261 -17.31 -11.13 -7.94
CA GLN A 261 -17.39 -12.52 -8.40
C GLN A 261 -16.07 -13.24 -8.16
N LYS A 262 -16.05 -14.57 -8.32
CA LYS A 262 -14.78 -15.32 -8.18
C LYS A 262 -13.74 -14.81 -9.18
N GLY A 263 -12.64 -14.29 -8.66
CA GLY A 263 -11.54 -13.73 -9.46
C GLY A 263 -11.68 -12.25 -9.84
N THR A 264 -12.84 -11.64 -9.57
CA THR A 264 -13.08 -10.20 -9.80
C THR A 264 -13.63 -9.59 -8.53
N PRO A 265 -12.89 -8.70 -7.84
CA PRO A 265 -13.37 -8.02 -6.65
C PRO A 265 -14.59 -7.16 -6.97
N GLY A 266 -15.43 -6.89 -5.97
CA GLY A 266 -16.50 -5.91 -6.09
C GLY A 266 -15.95 -4.48 -6.01
N GLU A 267 -16.80 -3.49 -6.26
CA GLU A 267 -16.45 -2.09 -6.19
C GLU A 267 -17.58 -1.22 -5.66
N LEU A 268 -17.21 -0.09 -5.05
CA LEU A 268 -18.13 0.99 -4.72
C LEU A 268 -18.11 2.00 -5.87
N SER A 269 -19.27 2.36 -6.38
CA SER A 269 -19.42 3.37 -7.40
C SER A 269 -20.27 4.53 -6.88
N GLY A 270 -19.89 5.76 -7.19
CA GLY A 270 -20.57 6.94 -6.69
C GLY A 270 -19.95 8.24 -7.18
N ILE A 271 -20.16 9.32 -6.43
CA ILE A 271 -19.74 10.67 -6.79
C ILE A 271 -18.77 11.18 -5.73
N VAL A 272 -17.61 11.65 -6.16
CA VAL A 272 -16.67 12.41 -5.35
C VAL A 272 -17.02 13.90 -5.45
N HIS A 273 -17.18 14.58 -4.32
CA HIS A 273 -17.55 15.99 -4.29
C HIS A 273 -16.27 16.87 -4.23
N LEU A 274 -15.63 17.07 -5.39
CA LEU A 274 -14.34 17.78 -5.52
C LEU A 274 -14.47 19.32 -5.38
N ASN A 275 -14.97 19.79 -4.25
CA ASN A 275 -14.99 21.20 -3.93
C ASN A 275 -14.40 21.46 -2.53
N ASN A 276 -13.95 22.67 -2.27
CA ASN A 276 -13.28 23.03 -1.02
C ASN A 276 -14.15 22.80 0.22
N ASN A 277 -15.47 22.96 0.12
CA ASN A 277 -16.39 22.78 1.25
C ASN A 277 -16.54 21.28 1.61
N ASN A 278 -16.28 20.40 0.69
CA ASN A 278 -16.35 18.94 0.87
C ASN A 278 -14.97 18.28 1.07
N LYS A 279 -13.90 19.08 1.09
CA LYS A 279 -12.57 18.59 1.41
C LYS A 279 -12.48 18.26 2.89
N ILE A 280 -12.23 17.00 3.21
CA ILE A 280 -12.17 16.48 4.59
C ILE A 280 -10.74 16.15 5.04
N GLY A 281 -9.76 16.31 4.15
CA GLY A 281 -8.36 16.08 4.50
C GLY A 281 -7.42 16.20 3.31
N SER A 282 -6.14 15.91 3.58
CA SER A 282 -5.08 15.88 2.57
C SER A 282 -4.36 14.54 2.61
N VAL A 283 -4.15 13.94 1.44
CA VAL A 283 -3.35 12.72 1.27
C VAL A 283 -1.89 13.10 1.19
N LEU A 284 -1.05 12.49 2.01
CA LEU A 284 0.39 12.76 2.09
C LEU A 284 1.24 11.60 1.56
N THR A 285 0.70 10.39 1.57
CA THR A 285 1.41 9.21 1.06
C THR A 285 0.47 8.31 0.27
N ASN A 286 1.01 7.72 -0.80
CA ASN A 286 0.44 6.60 -1.52
C ASN A 286 1.53 5.52 -1.61
N ASN A 287 1.32 4.36 -1.01
CA ASN A 287 2.29 3.28 -0.98
C ASN A 287 1.60 1.91 -1.01
N HIS A 288 2.34 0.83 -1.04
CA HIS A 288 1.79 -0.53 -1.13
C HIS A 288 0.82 -0.92 0.02
N TRP A 289 0.86 -0.22 1.15
CA TRP A 289 0.00 -0.48 2.31
C TRP A 289 -1.28 0.33 2.31
N GLY A 290 -1.40 1.30 1.41
CA GLY A 290 -2.54 2.20 1.32
C GLY A 290 -2.15 3.66 1.21
N ILE A 291 -3.11 4.51 1.49
CA ILE A 291 -2.91 5.96 1.58
C ILE A 291 -2.98 6.42 3.02
N SER A 292 -2.22 7.45 3.33
CA SER A 292 -2.32 8.15 4.62
C SER A 292 -2.15 9.65 4.45
N GLY A 293 -2.59 10.39 5.46
CA GLY A 293 -2.54 11.83 5.43
C GLY A 293 -3.15 12.45 6.68
N LYS A 294 -3.64 13.67 6.58
CA LYS A 294 -4.27 14.40 7.67
C LYS A 294 -5.74 14.65 7.38
N VAL A 295 -6.61 14.37 8.34
CA VAL A 295 -8.00 14.84 8.30
C VAL A 295 -8.09 16.27 8.83
N SER A 296 -9.05 17.04 8.31
CA SER A 296 -9.34 18.37 8.80
C SER A 296 -10.15 18.32 10.10
N ASP A 297 -9.88 19.24 11.00
CA ASP A 297 -10.49 19.30 12.35
C ASP A 297 -12.02 19.42 12.34
N HIS A 298 -12.60 19.88 11.23
CA HIS A 298 -14.05 20.03 11.11
C HIS A 298 -14.78 18.75 10.65
N ALA A 299 -14.07 17.81 10.03
CA ALA A 299 -14.72 16.65 9.40
C ALA A 299 -14.58 15.37 10.23
N TYR A 300 -13.40 15.10 10.76
CA TYR A 300 -13.08 13.89 11.50
C TYR A 300 -12.07 14.20 12.60
N GLN A 301 -12.54 14.51 13.81
CA GLN A 301 -11.64 14.58 14.97
C GLN A 301 -11.51 13.22 15.62
N TYR A 302 -10.29 12.89 16.06
CA TYR A 302 -10.07 11.76 16.93
C TYR A 302 -10.82 11.98 18.25
N GLN A 303 -11.59 10.98 18.68
CA GLN A 303 -12.34 10.97 19.94
C GLN A 303 -11.75 9.88 20.82
N GLU A 304 -11.20 10.23 21.96
CA GLU A 304 -10.48 9.30 22.84
C GLU A 304 -11.39 8.17 23.33
N GLU A 305 -12.65 8.46 23.61
CA GLU A 305 -13.65 7.47 24.05
C GLU A 305 -13.99 6.42 22.97
N LYS A 306 -13.70 6.72 21.69
CA LYS A 306 -13.84 5.79 20.56
C LYS A 306 -12.52 5.14 20.15
N GLY A 307 -11.42 5.51 20.81
CA GLY A 307 -10.10 4.97 20.53
C GLY A 307 -9.97 3.54 21.04
N ILE A 308 -9.48 2.65 20.18
CA ILE A 308 -9.14 1.27 20.53
C ILE A 308 -7.64 1.04 20.32
N SER A 309 -7.04 0.19 21.12
CA SER A 309 -5.64 -0.21 20.91
C SER A 309 -5.49 -0.98 19.61
N LEU A 310 -4.51 -0.60 18.82
CA LEU A 310 -4.20 -1.30 17.58
C LEU A 310 -3.56 -2.65 17.91
N ALA A 311 -4.14 -3.75 17.42
CA ALA A 311 -3.56 -5.06 17.58
C ALA A 311 -2.37 -5.25 16.64
N LEU A 312 -1.30 -5.86 17.14
CA LEU A 312 -0.18 -6.27 16.32
C LEU A 312 -0.53 -7.53 15.51
N LYS A 313 0.07 -7.71 14.33
CA LYS A 313 -0.20 -8.83 13.44
C LYS A 313 -0.12 -10.19 14.14
N GLN A 314 0.87 -10.39 15.01
CA GLN A 314 1.05 -11.63 15.79
C GLN A 314 0.00 -11.85 16.88
N GLU A 315 -0.78 -10.83 17.24
CA GLU A 315 -1.87 -10.93 18.22
C GLU A 315 -3.19 -11.36 17.58
N ILE A 316 -3.31 -11.25 16.23
CA ILE A 316 -4.53 -11.60 15.50
C ILE A 316 -4.76 -13.11 15.63
N LYS A 317 -5.97 -13.48 16.01
CA LYS A 317 -6.38 -14.88 16.17
C LYS A 317 -7.50 -15.21 15.21
N THR A 318 -7.59 -16.48 14.82
CA THR A 318 -8.76 -17.02 14.14
C THR A 318 -9.99 -16.94 15.03
N GLY A 319 -11.16 -16.68 14.46
CA GLY A 319 -12.39 -16.55 15.22
C GLY A 319 -13.28 -15.40 14.74
N LYS A 320 -14.29 -15.06 15.55
CA LYS A 320 -15.22 -13.99 15.25
C LYS A 320 -14.55 -12.62 15.33
N ALA A 321 -14.87 -11.77 14.37
CA ALA A 321 -14.45 -10.37 14.29
C ALA A 321 -15.55 -9.54 13.60
N SER A 322 -15.32 -8.24 13.44
CA SER A 322 -16.21 -7.37 12.66
C SER A 322 -15.42 -6.50 11.69
N ILE A 323 -16.04 -6.18 10.56
CA ILE A 323 -15.57 -5.16 9.62
C ILE A 323 -16.54 -3.99 9.69
N ARG A 324 -16.00 -2.78 9.83
CA ARG A 324 -16.75 -1.55 9.78
C ARG A 324 -16.63 -0.92 8.41
N CYS A 325 -17.76 -0.71 7.72
CA CYS A 325 -17.78 -0.01 6.44
C CYS A 325 -19.12 0.67 6.17
N GLN A 326 -19.09 1.62 5.26
CA GLN A 326 -20.25 2.35 4.77
C GLN A 326 -20.72 1.77 3.44
N LEU A 327 -21.88 1.14 3.49
CA LEU A 327 -22.59 0.70 2.29
C LEU A 327 -23.88 1.51 2.19
N GLY A 328 -23.91 2.44 1.27
CA GLY A 328 -25.00 3.41 1.16
C GLY A 328 -24.86 4.58 2.14
N LYS A 329 -25.91 4.89 2.93
CA LYS A 329 -25.94 6.11 3.77
C LYS A 329 -25.31 5.93 5.15
N GLU A 330 -25.24 4.73 5.68
CA GLU A 330 -24.86 4.47 7.06
C GLU A 330 -23.62 3.59 7.17
N ILE A 331 -22.81 3.87 8.19
CA ILE A 331 -21.68 3.02 8.59
C ILE A 331 -22.23 1.91 9.47
N ARG A 332 -21.86 0.66 9.20
CA ARG A 332 -22.27 -0.52 9.97
C ARG A 332 -21.10 -1.45 10.24
N ASP A 333 -21.23 -2.20 11.33
CA ASP A 333 -20.34 -3.30 11.67
C ASP A 333 -20.92 -4.61 11.14
N TYR A 334 -20.13 -5.34 10.35
CA TYR A 334 -20.51 -6.63 9.76
C TYR A 334 -19.73 -7.75 10.42
N GLU A 335 -20.44 -8.77 10.90
CA GLU A 335 -19.79 -9.95 11.49
C GLU A 335 -19.02 -10.77 10.44
N ILE A 336 -17.78 -11.08 10.77
CA ILE A 336 -16.91 -11.95 9.98
C ILE A 336 -16.32 -13.07 10.83
N MET A 337 -15.77 -14.07 10.17
CA MET A 337 -14.91 -15.08 10.75
C MET A 337 -13.51 -14.93 10.11
N ILE A 338 -12.50 -14.78 10.94
CA ILE A 338 -11.11 -14.91 10.52
C ILE A 338 -10.81 -16.41 10.48
N ASP A 339 -10.70 -16.97 9.28
CA ASP A 339 -10.46 -18.40 9.07
C ASP A 339 -8.95 -18.72 9.13
N GLU A 340 -8.08 -17.82 8.68
CA GLU A 340 -6.62 -18.01 8.66
C GLU A 340 -5.88 -16.68 8.83
N VAL A 341 -4.71 -16.74 9.51
CA VAL A 341 -3.75 -15.63 9.63
C VAL A 341 -2.43 -16.08 9.02
N GLN A 342 -1.98 -15.39 7.97
CA GLN A 342 -0.75 -15.68 7.25
C GLN A 342 0.34 -14.66 7.63
N MET A 343 1.30 -15.07 8.45
CA MET A 343 2.33 -14.16 8.99
C MET A 343 3.31 -13.62 7.93
N ASN A 344 3.51 -14.37 6.83
CA ASN A 344 4.51 -14.06 5.81
C ASN A 344 3.92 -14.12 4.40
N ALA A 345 2.69 -13.64 4.20
CA ALA A 345 2.10 -13.57 2.86
C ALA A 345 2.94 -12.61 1.97
N LYS A 346 3.20 -13.04 0.73
CA LYS A 346 4.00 -12.26 -0.22
C LYS A 346 3.19 -11.19 -0.97
N ASP A 347 1.87 -11.34 -0.94
CA ASP A 347 0.92 -10.57 -1.74
C ASP A 347 0.03 -9.64 -0.89
N ASN A 348 0.48 -9.31 0.33
CA ASN A 348 -0.26 -8.50 1.32
C ASN A 348 -1.63 -9.08 1.73
N LYS A 349 -1.89 -10.37 1.42
CA LYS A 349 -3.12 -11.06 1.82
C LYS A 349 -2.90 -11.84 3.11
N ASP A 350 -2.73 -11.10 4.17
CA ASP A 350 -2.35 -11.66 5.46
C ASP A 350 -3.49 -12.37 6.20
N LEU A 351 -4.74 -12.07 5.86
CA LEU A 351 -5.93 -12.62 6.51
C LEU A 351 -6.86 -13.28 5.50
N VAL A 352 -7.33 -14.46 5.81
CA VAL A 352 -8.45 -15.09 5.11
C VAL A 352 -9.69 -14.90 5.99
N ILE A 353 -10.66 -14.17 5.47
CA ILE A 353 -11.88 -13.82 6.19
C ILE A 353 -13.11 -14.34 5.43
N ARG A 354 -14.16 -14.64 6.20
CA ARG A 354 -15.45 -15.07 5.66
C ARG A 354 -16.58 -14.29 6.33
N VAL A 355 -17.44 -13.68 5.52
CA VAL A 355 -18.65 -13.01 6.00
C VAL A 355 -19.69 -14.06 6.46
N THR A 356 -20.24 -13.91 7.66
CA THR A 356 -21.01 -14.97 8.32
C THR A 356 -22.48 -14.98 7.92
N ARG A 357 -23.10 -13.82 7.62
CA ARG A 357 -24.53 -13.73 7.24
C ARG A 357 -24.72 -13.55 5.74
N SER A 358 -25.81 -14.09 5.19
CA SER A 358 -26.10 -14.04 3.74
C SER A 358 -26.34 -12.63 3.20
N GLU A 359 -26.91 -11.74 3.98
CA GLU A 359 -27.11 -10.32 3.65
C GLU A 359 -25.78 -9.56 3.65
N GLU A 360 -24.84 -9.97 4.48
CA GLU A 360 -23.50 -9.40 4.64
C GLU A 360 -22.50 -9.96 3.62
N ARG A 361 -22.79 -11.13 3.00
CA ARG A 361 -21.91 -11.74 1.98
C ARG A 361 -21.72 -10.90 0.71
N ARG A 362 -22.63 -9.96 0.45
CA ARG A 362 -22.49 -9.01 -0.66
C ARG A 362 -21.38 -7.99 -0.43
N VAL A 363 -21.03 -7.76 0.84
CA VAL A 363 -20.05 -6.76 1.31
C VAL A 363 -18.64 -7.31 1.39
N GLY A 364 -18.48 -8.54 1.86
CA GLY A 364 -17.19 -9.10 2.26
C GLY A 364 -16.16 -9.35 1.14
N LYS A 365 -16.45 -8.90 -0.09
CA LYS A 365 -15.50 -8.98 -1.21
C LYS A 365 -14.84 -7.64 -1.54
N GLU A 366 -15.22 -6.58 -0.85
CA GLU A 366 -14.77 -5.20 -1.13
C GLU A 366 -13.87 -4.62 -0.04
N CYS A 367 -13.85 -5.26 1.09
CA CYS A 367 -12.96 -4.95 2.21
C CYS A 367 -11.83 -5.99 2.27
#